data_0d33ecce6fbd4eb27f70bdb7f0d976c1
#
_entry.id   0d33ecce6fbd4eb27f70bdb7f0d976c1
#
_cell.length_a   1.000
_cell.length_b   1.000
_cell.length_c   1.000
_cell.angle_alpha   90.00
_cell.angle_beta   90.00
_cell.angle_gamma   90.00
#
_symmetry.space_group_name_H-M   'P 1'
#
loop_
_entity.id
_entity.type
_entity.pdbx_description
1 polymer ?
#
loop_
_entity_poly.entity_id
_entity_poly.type
_entity_poly.pdbx_seq_one_letter_code
_entity_poly.pdbx_strand_id
1 'polypeptide(L)'
;MIDLDFFSSPIGLGHVTRDIAIANNFENISTKFVTGSGAAKILKNLDFKVEDTYIPPQFIVENGMLKNSTRWLWNYYQYYKRCKKIAEKIIEIDNPGLVVSDEDFASLTVAQNKKIPTVLITDIVQTNFVNGIISFIEKKMNKSMRVIMKKCHTVIIPENGPDEENIRRVGPIVRQINFSREELRKKFSFDKNTIVVSIGGTDAGLFLIEKTLESIAKINQDINVIVVSGPSLSKKFDSVRNLGFVNNLHEMIFAADVIVSLAGKSTIDEARAYGTPGIFIPIKGHFEQENNAREEGFVFEDINKLDKLILEKLEQKRNPLETKGAINAYNIIKKLI
;
A
#
# COMPACT_ATOMS: atom_id res chain seq x y z
N MET A 1 25.98 12.61 7.04
CA MET A 1 25.90 11.15 7.21
C MET A 1 24.42 10.82 7.19
N ILE A 2 24.01 9.73 6.58
CA ILE A 2 22.62 9.25 6.62
C ILE A 2 22.56 8.20 7.73
N ASP A 3 21.65 8.39 8.69
CA ASP A 3 21.52 7.43 9.79
C ASP A 3 20.70 6.23 9.35
N LEU A 4 19.71 6.45 8.47
CA LEU A 4 18.70 5.49 8.09
C LEU A 4 18.30 5.61 6.63
N ASP A 5 18.46 4.54 5.86
CA ASP A 5 17.92 4.39 4.52
C ASP A 5 16.64 3.54 4.54
N PHE A 6 15.53 4.11 4.04
CA PHE A 6 14.30 3.39 3.74
C PHE A 6 14.25 2.99 2.26
N PHE A 7 14.20 1.71 1.99
CA PHE A 7 13.98 1.16 0.67
C PHE A 7 12.52 0.68 0.56
N SER A 8 11.67 1.53 -0.02
CA SER A 8 10.24 1.24 -0.14
C SER A 8 9.92 0.68 -1.52
N SER A 9 9.23 -0.45 -1.59
CA SER A 9 8.74 -1.00 -2.85
C SER A 9 7.79 -0.01 -3.53
N PRO A 10 8.02 0.37 -4.81
CA PRO A 10 7.11 1.24 -5.55
C PRO A 10 5.95 0.49 -6.21
N ILE A 11 5.79 -0.80 -5.93
CA ILE A 11 4.69 -1.63 -6.44
C ILE A 11 3.44 -1.34 -5.60
N GLY A 12 2.62 -0.43 -6.09
CA GLY A 12 1.54 0.17 -5.31
C GLY A 12 2.03 1.36 -4.46
N LEU A 13 1.11 2.00 -3.75
CA LEU A 13 1.39 3.16 -2.89
C LEU A 13 1.35 2.81 -1.39
N GLY A 14 0.89 1.60 -1.07
CA GLY A 14 0.69 1.15 0.31
C GLY A 14 1.96 1.14 1.14
N HIS A 15 3.06 0.66 0.56
CA HIS A 15 4.37 0.58 1.21
C HIS A 15 4.84 1.97 1.67
N VAL A 16 4.90 2.92 0.74
CA VAL A 16 5.36 4.27 1.06
C VAL A 16 4.44 4.99 2.05
N THR A 17 3.13 4.74 2.03
CA THR A 17 2.21 5.40 2.97
C THR A 17 2.38 4.89 4.39
N ARG A 18 2.66 3.60 4.59
CA ARG A 18 2.99 3.07 5.92
C ARG A 18 4.39 3.47 6.38
N ASP A 19 5.36 3.57 5.47
CA ASP A 19 6.69 4.08 5.79
C ASP A 19 6.65 5.54 6.25
N ILE A 20 5.84 6.39 5.59
CA ILE A 20 5.58 7.77 6.02
C ILE A 20 4.97 7.80 7.43
N ALA A 21 4.01 6.91 7.72
CA ALA A 21 3.40 6.85 9.05
C ALA A 21 4.44 6.52 10.14
N ILE A 22 5.43 5.70 9.84
CA ILE A 22 6.55 5.40 10.75
C ILE A 22 7.52 6.59 10.81
N ALA A 23 7.93 7.11 9.64
CA ALA A 23 8.96 8.13 9.52
C ALA A 23 8.57 9.47 10.18
N ASN A 24 7.28 9.80 10.21
CA ASN A 24 6.76 10.99 10.89
C ASN A 24 7.00 10.99 12.41
N ASN A 25 7.42 9.86 12.99
CA ASN A 25 7.79 9.79 14.41
C ASN A 25 9.30 9.99 14.65
N PHE A 26 10.13 10.08 13.61
CA PHE A 26 11.57 10.31 13.79
C PHE A 26 11.85 11.80 13.94
N GLU A 27 12.49 12.14 15.05
CA GLU A 27 13.04 13.47 15.32
C GLU A 27 14.57 13.39 15.31
N ASN A 28 15.23 14.32 14.63
CA ASN A 28 16.70 14.44 14.60
C ASN A 28 17.45 13.22 14.03
N ILE A 29 16.78 12.40 13.21
CA ILE A 29 17.38 11.25 12.50
C ILE A 29 17.41 11.59 11.02
N SER A 30 18.60 11.56 10.42
CA SER A 30 18.76 11.79 8.98
C SER A 30 18.26 10.59 8.18
N THR A 31 17.04 10.70 7.67
CA THR A 31 16.36 9.65 6.92
C THR A 31 16.38 9.95 5.43
N LYS A 32 16.64 8.94 4.61
CA LYS A 32 16.55 9.01 3.16
C LYS A 32 15.68 7.86 2.63
N PHE A 33 14.85 8.14 1.65
CA PHE A 33 14.02 7.15 0.98
C PHE A 33 14.57 6.79 -0.39
N VAL A 34 14.52 5.52 -0.74
CA VAL A 34 14.85 4.99 -2.05
C VAL A 34 13.63 4.24 -2.58
N THR A 35 13.05 4.75 -3.67
CA THR A 35 11.84 4.19 -4.26
C THR A 35 11.70 4.66 -5.72
N GLY A 36 10.48 4.73 -6.25
CA GLY A 36 10.26 5.26 -7.60
C GLY A 36 8.81 5.58 -7.92
N SER A 37 8.60 6.17 -9.09
CA SER A 37 7.26 6.43 -9.65
C SER A 37 6.33 7.24 -8.72
N GLY A 38 5.09 6.77 -8.53
CA GLY A 38 4.10 7.44 -7.68
C GLY A 38 4.50 7.53 -6.21
N ALA A 39 5.22 6.54 -5.69
CA ALA A 39 5.73 6.54 -4.32
C ALA A 39 6.74 7.68 -4.08
N ALA A 40 7.68 7.87 -5.00
CA ALA A 40 8.64 8.96 -4.93
C ALA A 40 7.95 10.34 -5.00
N LYS A 41 6.88 10.46 -5.80
CA LYS A 41 6.10 11.70 -5.89
C LYS A 41 5.43 12.07 -4.55
N ILE A 42 4.87 11.10 -3.83
CA ILE A 42 4.29 11.35 -2.50
C ILE A 42 5.35 11.89 -1.54
N LEU A 43 6.48 11.22 -1.45
CA LEU A 43 7.55 11.58 -0.53
C LEU A 43 8.13 12.97 -0.83
N LYS A 44 8.37 13.28 -2.12
CA LYS A 44 8.83 14.61 -2.54
C LYS A 44 7.85 15.73 -2.18
N ASN A 45 6.54 15.46 -2.31
CA ASN A 45 5.50 16.42 -1.93
C ASN A 45 5.37 16.61 -0.41
N LEU A 46 5.97 15.76 0.39
CA LEU A 46 6.05 15.83 1.86
C LEU A 46 7.46 16.20 2.35
N ASP A 47 8.30 16.74 1.46
CA ASP A 47 9.64 17.24 1.73
C ASP A 47 10.63 16.19 2.29
N PHE A 48 10.38 14.90 2.06
CA PHE A 48 11.35 13.86 2.37
C PHE A 48 12.51 13.86 1.37
N LYS A 49 13.69 13.47 1.84
CA LYS A 49 14.84 13.20 0.98
C LYS A 49 14.63 11.89 0.22
N VAL A 50 14.59 11.94 -1.11
CA VAL A 50 14.17 10.81 -1.96
C VAL A 50 15.12 10.59 -3.12
N GLU A 51 15.56 9.34 -3.29
CA GLU A 51 16.13 8.81 -4.53
C GLU A 51 15.05 8.10 -5.36
N ASP A 52 14.66 8.72 -6.47
CA ASP A 52 13.62 8.25 -7.39
C ASP A 52 14.25 7.45 -8.53
N THR A 53 14.55 6.19 -8.27
CA THR A 53 15.37 5.37 -9.19
C THR A 53 14.72 4.04 -9.56
N TYR A 54 13.72 3.59 -8.82
CA TYR A 54 13.08 2.31 -9.05
C TYR A 54 11.97 2.39 -10.09
N ILE A 55 12.03 1.53 -11.11
CA ILE A 55 11.01 1.41 -12.16
C ILE A 55 10.43 0.00 -12.11
N PRO A 56 9.32 -0.21 -11.39
CA PRO A 56 8.71 -1.52 -11.23
C PRO A 56 8.01 -2.00 -12.50
N PRO A 57 7.91 -3.33 -12.72
CA PRO A 57 7.05 -3.88 -13.75
C PRO A 57 5.58 -3.62 -13.40
N GLN A 58 4.80 -3.21 -14.39
CA GLN A 58 3.37 -3.00 -14.23
C GLN A 58 2.60 -4.30 -14.37
N PHE A 59 1.51 -4.44 -13.61
CA PHE A 59 0.53 -5.49 -13.82
C PHE A 59 -0.32 -5.18 -15.05
N ILE A 60 -0.59 -6.21 -15.86
CA ILE A 60 -1.54 -6.11 -16.97
C ILE A 60 -2.88 -6.62 -16.44
N VAL A 61 -3.88 -5.75 -16.40
CA VAL A 61 -5.23 -6.05 -15.94
C VAL A 61 -6.23 -5.76 -17.05
N GLU A 62 -7.04 -6.74 -17.38
CA GLU A 62 -8.12 -6.62 -18.36
C GLU A 62 -9.43 -7.02 -17.72
N ASN A 63 -10.42 -6.14 -17.74
CA ASN A 63 -11.73 -6.35 -17.11
C ASN A 63 -11.65 -6.84 -15.66
N GLY A 64 -10.72 -6.29 -14.89
CA GLY A 64 -10.51 -6.66 -13.49
C GLY A 64 -9.76 -7.98 -13.25
N MET A 65 -9.22 -8.60 -14.29
CA MET A 65 -8.48 -9.86 -14.20
C MET A 65 -7.01 -9.66 -14.52
N LEU A 66 -6.14 -10.20 -13.67
CA LEU A 66 -4.70 -10.21 -13.88
C LEU A 66 -4.34 -11.10 -15.07
N LYS A 67 -3.55 -10.55 -16.00
CA LYS A 67 -3.06 -11.26 -17.19
C LYS A 67 -1.54 -11.42 -17.14
N ASN A 68 -1.06 -12.47 -17.79
CA ASN A 68 0.38 -12.69 -18.02
C ASN A 68 1.24 -12.71 -16.74
N SER A 69 0.76 -13.29 -15.64
CA SER A 69 1.48 -13.36 -14.35
C SER A 69 2.89 -13.97 -14.47
N THR A 70 3.09 -14.95 -15.38
CA THR A 70 4.40 -15.55 -15.63
C THR A 70 5.40 -14.57 -16.25
N ARG A 71 4.94 -13.75 -17.21
CA ARG A 71 5.77 -12.69 -17.83
C ARG A 71 6.07 -11.61 -16.80
N TRP A 72 5.10 -11.27 -15.98
CA TRP A 72 5.30 -10.31 -14.89
C TRP A 72 6.36 -10.80 -13.90
N LEU A 73 6.31 -12.08 -13.50
CA LEU A 73 7.30 -12.69 -12.59
C LEU A 73 8.73 -12.64 -13.17
N TRP A 74 8.88 -12.89 -14.48
CA TRP A 74 10.17 -12.73 -15.15
C TRP A 74 10.66 -11.29 -15.16
N ASN A 75 9.79 -10.34 -15.46
CA ASN A 75 10.11 -8.91 -15.42
C ASN A 75 10.46 -8.47 -13.99
N TYR A 76 9.77 -8.98 -12.98
CA TYR A 76 10.08 -8.74 -11.57
C TYR A 76 11.48 -9.26 -11.20
N TYR A 77 11.87 -10.43 -11.67
CA TYR A 77 13.23 -10.93 -11.46
C TYR A 77 14.31 -10.02 -12.09
N GLN A 78 14.07 -9.50 -13.27
CA GLN A 78 15.00 -8.52 -13.89
C GLN A 78 15.00 -7.19 -13.12
N TYR A 79 13.86 -6.74 -12.66
CA TYR A 79 13.70 -5.58 -11.78
C TYR A 79 14.51 -5.77 -10.49
N TYR A 80 14.34 -6.88 -9.79
CA TYR A 80 15.11 -7.22 -8.59
C TYR A 80 16.64 -7.10 -8.81
N LYS A 81 17.15 -7.59 -9.94
CA LYS A 81 18.57 -7.47 -10.27
C LYS A 81 19.01 -6.02 -10.47
N ARG A 82 18.17 -5.18 -11.08
CA ARG A 82 18.46 -3.75 -11.23
C ARG A 82 18.43 -3.03 -9.89
N CYS A 83 17.43 -3.28 -9.08
CA CYS A 83 17.32 -2.71 -7.73
C CYS A 83 18.52 -3.07 -6.87
N LYS A 84 19.01 -4.31 -6.96
CA LYS A 84 20.23 -4.73 -6.25
C LYS A 84 21.45 -3.87 -6.61
N LYS A 85 21.67 -3.59 -7.90
CA LYS A 85 22.78 -2.73 -8.35
C LYS A 85 22.61 -1.27 -7.91
N ILE A 86 21.37 -0.77 -7.89
CA ILE A 86 21.05 0.59 -7.43
C ILE A 86 21.29 0.68 -5.92
N ALA A 87 20.75 -0.26 -5.15
CA ALA A 87 20.92 -0.32 -3.70
C ALA A 87 22.39 -0.42 -3.31
N GLU A 88 23.21 -1.20 -4.04
CA GLU A 88 24.64 -1.31 -3.81
C GLU A 88 25.36 0.04 -3.90
N LYS A 89 25.08 0.83 -4.94
CA LYS A 89 25.63 2.16 -5.12
C LYS A 89 25.19 3.15 -4.04
N ILE A 90 23.89 3.14 -3.72
CA ILE A 90 23.32 4.07 -2.73
C ILE A 90 23.86 3.76 -1.34
N ILE A 91 23.81 2.51 -0.90
CA ILE A 91 24.33 2.08 0.40
C ILE A 91 25.85 2.34 0.53
N GLU A 92 26.58 2.26 -0.58
CA GLU A 92 28.02 2.56 -0.61
C GLU A 92 28.31 4.06 -0.44
N ILE A 93 27.49 4.93 -1.03
CA ILE A 93 27.61 6.39 -0.92
C ILE A 93 27.13 6.88 0.45
N ASP A 94 25.98 6.41 0.90
CA ASP A 94 25.32 6.89 2.11
C ASP A 94 25.93 6.31 3.39
N ASN A 95 26.47 5.08 3.31
CA ASN A 95 27.01 4.31 4.44
C ASN A 95 26.09 4.37 5.67
N PRO A 96 24.81 3.97 5.54
CA PRO A 96 23.82 4.14 6.60
C PRO A 96 24.11 3.24 7.80
N GLY A 97 23.72 3.71 8.99
CA GLY A 97 23.78 2.89 10.21
C GLY A 97 22.77 1.75 10.21
N LEU A 98 21.63 1.94 9.52
CA LEU A 98 20.53 0.98 9.42
C LEU A 98 19.86 1.05 8.04
N VAL A 99 19.50 -0.11 7.49
CA VAL A 99 18.63 -0.23 6.31
C VAL A 99 17.28 -0.79 6.74
N VAL A 100 16.22 -0.01 6.51
CA VAL A 100 14.83 -0.44 6.62
C VAL A 100 14.29 -0.68 5.22
N SER A 101 13.73 -1.83 4.99
CA SER A 101 13.13 -2.20 3.71
C SER A 101 11.65 -2.50 3.88
N ASP A 102 10.81 -1.87 3.07
CA ASP A 102 9.42 -2.26 2.90
C ASP A 102 9.27 -3.02 1.58
N GLU A 103 9.33 -4.35 1.70
CA GLU A 103 9.25 -5.33 0.60
C GLU A 103 10.27 -5.18 -0.53
N ASP A 104 11.37 -4.45 -0.30
CA ASP A 104 12.52 -4.45 -1.21
C ASP A 104 13.61 -5.43 -0.76
N PHE A 105 13.48 -6.70 -1.12
CA PHE A 105 14.44 -7.75 -0.81
C PHE A 105 15.82 -7.54 -1.47
N ALA A 106 15.93 -6.65 -2.44
CA ALA A 106 17.18 -6.34 -3.12
C ALA A 106 18.13 -5.57 -2.21
N SER A 107 17.65 -4.50 -1.57
CA SER A 107 18.42 -3.69 -0.62
C SER A 107 18.85 -4.50 0.61
N LEU A 108 17.94 -5.34 1.14
CA LEU A 108 18.26 -6.25 2.26
C LEU A 108 19.42 -7.19 1.92
N THR A 109 19.41 -7.78 0.71
CA THR A 109 20.50 -8.66 0.26
C THR A 109 21.82 -7.91 0.23
N VAL A 110 21.85 -6.66 -0.22
CA VAL A 110 23.05 -5.83 -0.28
C VAL A 110 23.52 -5.45 1.13
N ALA A 111 22.62 -4.93 1.96
CA ALA A 111 22.94 -4.51 3.33
C ALA A 111 23.48 -5.68 4.18
N GLN A 112 22.84 -6.86 4.09
CA GLN A 112 23.30 -8.07 4.78
C GLN A 112 24.69 -8.51 4.34
N ASN A 113 25.01 -8.41 3.03
CA ASN A 113 26.37 -8.71 2.54
C ASN A 113 27.42 -7.73 3.05
N LYS A 114 27.04 -6.47 3.29
CA LYS A 114 27.88 -5.41 3.86
C LYS A 114 27.87 -5.41 5.40
N LYS A 115 27.14 -6.34 6.04
CA LYS A 115 26.96 -6.46 7.50
C LYS A 115 26.33 -5.23 8.15
N ILE A 116 25.51 -4.49 7.39
CA ILE A 116 24.71 -3.38 7.91
C ILE A 116 23.45 -3.97 8.57
N PRO A 117 23.03 -3.47 9.73
CA PRO A 117 21.78 -3.85 10.36
C PRO A 117 20.59 -3.68 9.42
N THR A 118 19.63 -4.62 9.46
CA THR A 118 18.48 -4.60 8.56
C THR A 118 17.17 -4.84 9.30
N VAL A 119 16.14 -4.08 8.91
CA VAL A 119 14.73 -4.30 9.27
C VAL A 119 13.94 -4.52 8.00
N LEU A 120 13.11 -5.55 7.97
CA LEU A 120 12.12 -5.77 6.93
C LEU A 120 10.72 -5.42 7.46
N ILE A 121 9.96 -4.66 6.70
CA ILE A 121 8.52 -4.47 6.89
C ILE A 121 7.84 -5.26 5.78
N THR A 122 6.91 -6.15 6.11
CA THR A 122 6.18 -6.95 5.12
C THR A 122 4.88 -7.50 5.68
N ASP A 123 3.86 -7.61 4.86
CA ASP A 123 2.62 -8.36 5.07
C ASP A 123 2.60 -9.67 4.24
N ILE A 124 3.62 -9.88 3.39
CA ILE A 124 3.75 -11.04 2.53
C ILE A 124 4.91 -11.93 2.99
N VAL A 125 4.60 -13.04 3.63
CA VAL A 125 5.62 -14.05 4.00
C VAL A 125 5.85 -15.09 2.90
N GLN A 126 4.93 -15.19 1.94
CA GLN A 126 5.00 -16.10 0.80
C GLN A 126 4.12 -15.61 -0.35
N THR A 127 4.66 -15.62 -1.58
CA THR A 127 3.91 -15.28 -2.81
C THR A 127 3.27 -16.52 -3.43
N ASN A 128 2.16 -16.32 -4.17
CA ASN A 128 1.43 -17.36 -4.89
C ASN A 128 0.78 -16.80 -6.17
N PHE A 129 1.61 -16.29 -7.10
CA PHE A 129 1.16 -15.72 -8.38
C PHE A 129 1.01 -16.73 -9.50
N VAL A 130 1.70 -17.89 -9.40
CA VAL A 130 1.84 -18.82 -10.51
C VAL A 130 1.51 -20.25 -10.12
N ASN A 131 0.67 -20.90 -10.92
CA ASN A 131 0.29 -22.30 -10.76
C ASN A 131 1.00 -23.21 -11.78
N GLY A 132 1.02 -24.51 -11.52
CA GLY A 132 1.56 -25.53 -12.42
C GLY A 132 3.10 -25.62 -12.39
N ILE A 133 3.69 -26.05 -13.51
CA ILE A 133 5.14 -26.36 -13.58
C ILE A 133 6.01 -25.14 -13.26
N ILE A 134 5.57 -23.95 -13.65
CA ILE A 134 6.34 -22.70 -13.43
C ILE A 134 6.34 -22.27 -11.95
N SER A 135 5.46 -22.82 -11.10
CA SER A 135 5.47 -22.57 -9.65
C SER A 135 6.79 -22.93 -8.97
N PHE A 136 7.62 -23.79 -9.62
CA PHE A 136 8.95 -24.12 -9.10
C PHE A 136 9.86 -22.87 -8.98
N ILE A 137 9.78 -21.93 -9.92
CA ILE A 137 10.55 -20.68 -9.88
C ILE A 137 10.09 -19.83 -8.68
N GLU A 138 8.79 -19.70 -8.50
CA GLU A 138 8.22 -18.96 -7.39
C GLU A 138 8.55 -19.61 -6.03
N LYS A 139 8.51 -20.93 -5.93
CA LYS A 139 8.94 -21.67 -4.73
C LYS A 139 10.41 -21.38 -4.38
N LYS A 140 11.29 -21.28 -5.39
CA LYS A 140 12.70 -20.93 -5.18
C LYS A 140 12.85 -19.48 -4.72
N MET A 141 12.06 -18.56 -5.27
CA MET A 141 12.02 -17.16 -4.80
C MET A 141 11.55 -17.09 -3.35
N ASN A 142 10.44 -17.74 -3.01
CA ASN A 142 9.92 -17.81 -1.64
C ASN A 142 10.94 -18.40 -0.65
N LYS A 143 11.70 -19.40 -1.07
CA LYS A 143 12.82 -19.94 -0.25
C LYS A 143 13.90 -18.87 -0.01
N SER A 144 14.26 -18.12 -1.04
CA SER A 144 15.24 -17.02 -0.92
C SER A 144 14.74 -15.90 -0.03
N MET A 145 13.47 -15.50 -0.16
CA MET A 145 12.82 -14.52 0.71
C MET A 145 12.93 -14.95 2.19
N ARG A 146 12.55 -16.18 2.51
CA ARG A 146 12.66 -16.71 3.89
C ARG A 146 14.08 -16.68 4.43
N VAL A 147 15.09 -16.95 3.61
CA VAL A 147 16.51 -16.88 4.02
C VAL A 147 16.90 -15.43 4.34
N ILE A 148 16.45 -14.46 3.53
CA ILE A 148 16.71 -13.03 3.77
C ILE A 148 15.99 -12.57 5.04
N MET A 149 14.72 -12.94 5.22
CA MET A 149 13.93 -12.63 6.42
C MET A 149 14.60 -13.12 7.70
N LYS A 150 15.08 -14.36 7.72
CA LYS A 150 15.80 -14.93 8.89
C LYS A 150 17.11 -14.21 9.23
N LYS A 151 17.73 -13.53 8.26
CA LYS A 151 18.95 -12.74 8.46
C LYS A 151 18.68 -11.30 8.88
N CYS A 152 17.44 -10.82 8.80
CA CYS A 152 17.09 -9.50 9.29
C CYS A 152 17.22 -9.45 10.83
N HIS A 153 17.66 -8.33 11.38
CA HIS A 153 17.62 -8.10 12.82
C HIS A 153 16.21 -8.15 13.35
N THR A 154 15.28 -7.60 12.59
CA THR A 154 13.85 -7.66 12.88
C THR A 154 13.04 -7.68 11.59
N VAL A 155 11.96 -8.45 11.60
CA VAL A 155 10.90 -8.43 10.60
C VAL A 155 9.65 -7.86 11.27
N ILE A 156 9.13 -6.76 10.75
CA ILE A 156 7.92 -6.10 11.24
C ILE A 156 6.75 -6.53 10.35
N ILE A 157 5.73 -7.11 10.96
CA ILE A 157 4.48 -7.47 10.30
C ILE A 157 3.39 -6.51 10.79
N PRO A 158 2.72 -5.77 9.87
CA PRO A 158 1.69 -4.78 10.22
C PRO A 158 0.33 -5.43 10.54
N GLU A 159 0.34 -6.43 11.42
CA GLU A 159 -0.83 -7.20 11.87
C GLU A 159 -0.78 -7.40 13.36
N ASN A 160 -1.95 -7.72 13.95
CA ASN A 160 -2.01 -8.15 15.34
C ASN A 160 -1.65 -9.63 15.44
N GLY A 161 -0.99 -10.00 16.53
CA GLY A 161 -0.62 -11.39 16.79
C GLY A 161 0.57 -11.52 17.71
N PRO A 162 0.97 -12.74 18.06
CA PRO A 162 2.15 -12.98 18.88
C PRO A 162 3.45 -12.75 18.08
N ASP A 163 4.47 -12.30 18.78
CA ASP A 163 5.83 -12.23 18.26
C ASP A 163 6.44 -13.62 18.11
N GLU A 164 7.32 -13.80 17.13
CA GLU A 164 8.02 -15.06 16.86
C GLU A 164 9.47 -14.80 16.47
N GLU A 165 10.44 -15.45 17.10
CA GLU A 165 11.88 -15.28 16.78
C GLU A 165 12.27 -13.81 16.56
N ASN A 166 12.62 -13.42 15.31
CA ASN A 166 12.92 -12.05 14.91
C ASN A 166 11.72 -11.31 14.30
N ILE A 167 10.52 -11.90 14.31
CA ILE A 167 9.27 -11.30 13.82
C ILE A 167 8.58 -10.54 14.95
N ARG A 168 8.15 -9.30 14.66
CA ARG A 168 7.38 -8.44 15.55
C ARG A 168 6.09 -8.04 14.88
N ARG A 169 4.95 -8.39 15.49
CA ARG A 169 3.62 -7.98 15.04
C ARG A 169 3.23 -6.69 15.76
N VAL A 170 3.12 -5.62 15.01
CA VAL A 170 2.94 -4.27 15.57
C VAL A 170 1.50 -3.75 15.51
N GLY A 171 0.62 -4.48 14.83
CA GLY A 171 -0.71 -4.01 14.45
C GLY A 171 -0.69 -3.18 13.16
N PRO A 172 -1.86 -2.82 12.61
CA PRO A 172 -1.96 -2.03 11.39
C PRO A 172 -1.18 -0.72 11.48
N ILE A 173 -0.38 -0.43 10.44
CA ILE A 173 0.41 0.80 10.34
C ILE A 173 -0.35 1.77 9.46
N VAL A 174 -0.92 2.81 10.06
CA VAL A 174 -1.75 3.80 9.38
C VAL A 174 -1.27 5.21 9.66
N ARG A 175 -1.56 6.13 8.74
CA ARG A 175 -1.25 7.55 8.90
C ARG A 175 -2.15 8.19 9.96
N GLN A 176 -1.60 9.12 10.70
CA GLN A 176 -2.35 9.83 11.74
C GLN A 176 -3.28 10.89 11.12
N ILE A 177 -4.47 11.04 11.70
CA ILE A 177 -5.42 12.12 11.37
C ILE A 177 -5.28 13.20 12.43
N ASN A 178 -5.01 14.43 11.98
CA ASN A 178 -4.80 15.60 12.86
C ASN A 178 -5.99 16.58 12.90
N PHE A 179 -7.07 16.25 12.19
CA PHE A 179 -8.26 17.10 12.06
C PHE A 179 -9.52 16.31 12.45
N SER A 180 -10.53 16.99 12.91
CA SER A 180 -11.85 16.37 13.09
C SER A 180 -12.47 16.01 11.72
N ARG A 181 -13.42 15.09 11.75
CA ARG A 181 -14.14 14.70 10.52
C ARG A 181 -14.89 15.88 9.92
N GLU A 182 -15.49 16.73 10.74
CA GLU A 182 -16.23 17.93 10.35
C GLU A 182 -15.32 18.94 9.63
N GLU A 183 -14.12 19.19 10.14
CA GLU A 183 -13.13 20.07 9.51
C GLU A 183 -12.73 19.52 8.15
N LEU A 184 -12.48 18.21 8.04
CA LEU A 184 -12.10 17.59 6.77
C LEU A 184 -13.26 17.56 5.78
N ARG A 185 -14.48 17.29 6.22
CA ARG A 185 -15.68 17.37 5.35
C ARG A 185 -15.85 18.77 4.80
N LYS A 186 -15.67 19.81 5.61
CA LYS A 186 -15.68 21.21 5.16
C LYS A 186 -14.53 21.49 4.18
N LYS A 187 -13.31 21.06 4.50
CA LYS A 187 -12.11 21.22 3.65
C LYS A 187 -12.32 20.60 2.26
N PHE A 188 -12.96 19.43 2.18
CA PHE A 188 -13.17 18.72 0.93
C PHE A 188 -14.53 19.00 0.26
N SER A 189 -15.39 19.83 0.87
CA SER A 189 -16.77 20.08 0.41
C SER A 189 -17.59 18.80 0.30
N PHE A 190 -17.58 18.01 1.39
CA PHE A 190 -18.37 16.78 1.52
C PHE A 190 -19.69 17.10 2.23
N ASP A 191 -20.59 17.80 1.53
CA ASP A 191 -21.81 18.40 2.13
C ASP A 191 -22.95 17.36 2.33
N LYS A 192 -22.87 16.24 1.63
CA LYS A 192 -23.87 15.15 1.65
C LYS A 192 -23.16 13.79 1.73
N ASN A 193 -23.92 12.68 1.68
CA ASN A 193 -23.33 11.35 1.62
C ASN A 193 -22.27 11.29 0.52
N THR A 194 -21.04 11.00 0.93
CA THR A 194 -19.88 11.07 0.05
C THR A 194 -19.20 9.71 -0.04
N ILE A 195 -19.04 9.23 -1.26
CA ILE A 195 -18.30 8.02 -1.60
C ILE A 195 -16.97 8.42 -2.22
N VAL A 196 -15.88 7.96 -1.63
CA VAL A 196 -14.55 8.05 -2.25
C VAL A 196 -14.28 6.75 -2.99
N VAL A 197 -13.90 6.84 -4.27
CA VAL A 197 -13.50 5.70 -5.09
C VAL A 197 -12.00 5.79 -5.34
N SER A 198 -11.23 4.81 -4.86
CA SER A 198 -9.76 4.80 -5.01
C SER A 198 -9.26 3.50 -5.64
N ILE A 199 -8.37 3.63 -6.63
CA ILE A 199 -7.79 2.47 -7.33
C ILE A 199 -6.29 2.29 -7.09
N GLY A 200 -5.73 3.03 -6.15
CA GLY A 200 -4.30 2.95 -5.82
C GLY A 200 -3.40 3.67 -6.82
N GLY A 201 -2.17 3.18 -6.98
CA GLY A 201 -1.10 3.86 -7.73
C GLY A 201 -1.08 3.63 -9.23
N THR A 202 -1.88 2.71 -9.77
CA THR A 202 -1.86 2.29 -11.17
C THR A 202 -3.25 2.38 -11.83
N ASP A 203 -3.31 2.26 -13.14
CA ASP A 203 -4.55 2.21 -13.92
C ASP A 203 -5.28 0.85 -13.87
N ALA A 204 -4.67 -0.13 -13.20
CA ALA A 204 -5.20 -1.50 -13.06
C ALA A 204 -6.63 -1.56 -12.47
N GLY A 205 -7.05 -0.52 -11.73
CA GLY A 205 -8.37 -0.43 -11.11
C GLY A 205 -9.43 0.34 -11.90
N LEU A 206 -9.18 0.71 -13.16
CA LEU A 206 -10.14 1.46 -13.98
C LEU A 206 -11.52 0.81 -14.02
N PHE A 207 -11.57 -0.52 -14.12
CA PHE A 207 -12.82 -1.30 -14.13
C PHE A 207 -13.68 -1.05 -12.88
N LEU A 208 -13.05 -0.84 -11.73
CA LEU A 208 -13.75 -0.59 -10.47
C LEU A 208 -14.41 0.79 -10.47
N ILE A 209 -13.73 1.83 -10.98
CA ILE A 209 -14.33 3.17 -11.12
C ILE A 209 -15.57 3.07 -12.02
N GLU A 210 -15.43 2.49 -13.21
CA GLU A 210 -16.50 2.36 -14.18
C GLU A 210 -17.72 1.63 -13.60
N LYS A 211 -17.49 0.48 -12.95
CA LYS A 211 -18.56 -0.30 -12.32
C LYS A 211 -19.20 0.41 -11.14
N THR A 212 -18.42 1.16 -10.36
CA THR A 212 -18.97 1.96 -9.25
C THR A 212 -19.88 3.06 -9.79
N LEU A 213 -19.48 3.78 -10.83
CA LEU A 213 -20.29 4.84 -11.44
C LEU A 213 -21.56 4.28 -12.07
N GLU A 214 -21.48 3.15 -12.79
CA GLU A 214 -22.65 2.43 -13.32
C GLU A 214 -23.64 2.03 -12.20
N SER A 215 -23.11 1.63 -11.04
CA SER A 215 -23.94 1.21 -9.90
C SER A 215 -24.59 2.40 -9.19
N ILE A 216 -23.84 3.48 -8.99
CA ILE A 216 -24.36 4.72 -8.38
C ILE A 216 -25.48 5.34 -9.24
N ALA A 217 -25.37 5.27 -10.57
CA ALA A 217 -26.42 5.76 -11.47
C ALA A 217 -27.78 5.02 -11.31
N LYS A 218 -27.79 3.84 -10.68
CA LYS A 218 -29.02 3.07 -10.36
C LYS A 218 -29.60 3.43 -8.99
N ILE A 219 -28.82 4.12 -8.15
CA ILE A 219 -29.24 4.49 -6.78
C ILE A 219 -30.02 5.80 -6.84
N ASN A 220 -31.27 5.78 -6.36
CA ASN A 220 -32.10 6.97 -6.29
C ASN A 220 -31.83 7.78 -5.01
N GLN A 221 -30.57 8.23 -4.84
CA GLN A 221 -30.14 9.09 -3.74
C GLN A 221 -29.14 10.12 -4.26
N ASP A 222 -29.14 11.29 -3.64
CA ASP A 222 -28.17 12.35 -3.96
C ASP A 222 -26.84 12.08 -3.27
N ILE A 223 -25.93 11.41 -3.98
CA ILE A 223 -24.62 10.97 -3.48
C ILE A 223 -23.50 11.77 -4.15
N ASN A 224 -22.59 12.29 -3.34
CA ASN A 224 -21.37 12.91 -3.83
C ASN A 224 -20.31 11.81 -4.12
N VAL A 225 -19.74 11.80 -5.32
CA VAL A 225 -18.74 10.81 -5.73
C VAL A 225 -17.42 11.49 -6.05
N ILE A 226 -16.38 11.05 -5.34
CA ILE A 226 -15.01 11.53 -5.51
C ILE A 226 -14.17 10.39 -6.06
N VAL A 227 -13.58 10.58 -7.24
CA VAL A 227 -12.68 9.61 -7.84
C VAL A 227 -11.23 10.02 -7.60
N VAL A 228 -10.47 9.14 -6.95
CA VAL A 228 -9.02 9.26 -6.76
C VAL A 228 -8.34 8.16 -7.57
N SER A 229 -7.93 8.52 -8.78
CA SER A 229 -7.46 7.56 -9.80
C SER A 229 -5.96 7.26 -9.75
N GLY A 230 -5.21 7.93 -8.87
CA GLY A 230 -3.77 7.78 -8.78
C GLY A 230 -2.99 8.47 -9.91
N PRO A 231 -1.65 8.34 -9.93
CA PRO A 231 -0.80 9.11 -10.83
C PRO A 231 -0.77 8.60 -12.29
N SER A 232 -1.20 7.37 -12.53
CA SER A 232 -1.07 6.71 -13.85
C SER A 232 -2.29 6.89 -14.75
N LEU A 233 -3.47 7.18 -14.19
CA LEU A 233 -4.71 7.28 -14.95
C LEU A 233 -4.98 8.72 -15.39
N SER A 234 -5.02 8.95 -16.70
CA SER A 234 -5.38 10.24 -17.30
C SER A 234 -6.87 10.38 -17.64
N LYS A 235 -7.63 9.27 -17.64
CA LYS A 235 -9.08 9.28 -17.96
C LYS A 235 -9.85 10.10 -16.92
N LYS A 236 -10.69 11.00 -17.40
CA LYS A 236 -11.65 11.77 -16.60
C LYS A 236 -13.07 11.24 -16.79
N PHE A 237 -13.90 11.42 -15.79
CA PHE A 237 -15.31 11.03 -15.79
C PHE A 237 -16.14 12.29 -15.57
N ASP A 238 -16.94 12.68 -16.57
CA ASP A 238 -17.59 14.00 -16.59
C ASP A 238 -18.67 14.19 -15.52
N SER A 239 -19.22 13.08 -14.99
CA SER A 239 -20.33 13.12 -14.03
C SER A 239 -19.90 13.21 -12.57
N VAL A 240 -18.57 13.22 -12.28
CA VAL A 240 -18.04 13.15 -10.92
C VAL A 240 -16.81 14.01 -10.73
N ARG A 241 -16.46 14.28 -9.47
CA ARG A 241 -15.25 15.02 -9.13
C ARG A 241 -14.02 14.13 -9.21
N ASN A 242 -13.20 14.35 -10.24
CA ASN A 242 -11.95 13.64 -10.45
C ASN A 242 -10.79 14.42 -9.82
N LEU A 243 -10.09 13.82 -8.87
CA LEU A 243 -8.95 14.45 -8.20
C LEU A 243 -7.60 13.96 -8.72
N GLY A 244 -7.60 12.89 -9.53
CA GLY A 244 -6.36 12.27 -9.98
C GLY A 244 -5.53 11.77 -8.80
N PHE A 245 -4.27 12.19 -8.73
CA PHE A 245 -3.36 11.86 -7.65
C PHE A 245 -3.49 12.84 -6.48
N VAL A 246 -3.61 12.31 -5.26
CA VAL A 246 -3.66 13.09 -4.02
C VAL A 246 -2.69 12.52 -2.98
N ASN A 247 -2.09 13.38 -2.16
CA ASN A 247 -1.17 12.96 -1.08
C ASN A 247 -1.94 12.59 0.20
N ASN A 248 -3.14 13.11 0.35
CA ASN A 248 -3.94 13.05 1.57
C ASN A 248 -5.19 12.16 1.44
N LEU A 249 -5.10 11.07 0.69
CA LEU A 249 -6.19 10.10 0.55
C LEU A 249 -6.71 9.61 1.90
N HIS A 250 -5.85 9.41 2.89
CA HIS A 250 -6.23 9.01 4.25
C HIS A 250 -7.21 9.98 4.93
N GLU A 251 -7.00 11.31 4.77
CA GLU A 251 -7.93 12.31 5.27
C GLU A 251 -9.29 12.23 4.55
N MET A 252 -9.27 11.93 3.23
CA MET A 252 -10.50 11.75 2.46
C MET A 252 -11.24 10.47 2.87
N ILE A 253 -10.53 9.37 3.13
CA ILE A 253 -11.11 8.14 3.68
C ILE A 253 -11.79 8.44 5.01
N PHE A 254 -11.11 9.15 5.92
CA PHE A 254 -11.68 9.53 7.21
C PHE A 254 -12.91 10.42 7.09
N ALA A 255 -12.93 11.37 6.15
CA ALA A 255 -14.04 12.30 5.93
C ALA A 255 -15.24 11.65 5.20
N ALA A 256 -15.01 10.64 4.38
CA ALA A 256 -16.02 9.96 3.57
C ALA A 256 -17.06 9.19 4.41
N ASP A 257 -18.20 8.90 3.83
CA ASP A 257 -19.21 8.01 4.39
C ASP A 257 -18.95 6.55 3.97
N VAL A 258 -18.45 6.35 2.74
CA VAL A 258 -18.03 5.03 2.24
C VAL A 258 -16.77 5.18 1.40
N ILE A 259 -15.86 4.22 1.52
CA ILE A 259 -14.73 4.01 0.60
C ILE A 259 -15.01 2.80 -0.29
N VAL A 260 -14.88 2.95 -1.61
CA VAL A 260 -14.84 1.85 -2.58
C VAL A 260 -13.42 1.78 -3.12
N SER A 261 -12.75 0.66 -2.94
CA SER A 261 -11.32 0.57 -3.33
C SER A 261 -10.96 -0.82 -3.83
N LEU A 262 -9.82 -0.90 -4.55
CA LEU A 262 -9.12 -2.16 -4.68
C LEU A 262 -8.69 -2.65 -3.28
N ALA A 263 -8.62 -3.97 -3.11
CA ALA A 263 -8.31 -4.61 -1.83
C ALA A 263 -6.82 -4.53 -1.45
N GLY A 264 -6.24 -3.32 -1.47
CA GLY A 264 -4.88 -3.06 -0.99
C GLY A 264 -4.84 -2.95 0.54
N LYS A 265 -3.90 -3.64 1.18
CA LYS A 265 -3.79 -3.75 2.65
C LYS A 265 -3.82 -2.38 3.34
N SER A 266 -3.01 -1.42 2.92
CA SER A 266 -2.93 -0.11 3.58
C SER A 266 -4.24 0.68 3.53
N THR A 267 -5.01 0.59 2.43
CA THR A 267 -6.32 1.27 2.32
C THR A 267 -7.36 0.61 3.23
N ILE A 268 -7.34 -0.72 3.33
CA ILE A 268 -8.19 -1.48 4.25
C ILE A 268 -7.87 -1.10 5.69
N ASP A 269 -6.60 -1.10 6.07
CA ASP A 269 -6.14 -0.78 7.41
C ASP A 269 -6.52 0.67 7.81
N GLU A 270 -6.35 1.64 6.91
CA GLU A 270 -6.77 3.02 7.13
C GLU A 270 -8.30 3.12 7.30
N ALA A 271 -9.08 2.48 6.43
CA ALA A 271 -10.53 2.49 6.54
C ALA A 271 -11.01 1.88 7.88
N ARG A 272 -10.43 0.77 8.31
CA ARG A 272 -10.73 0.12 9.59
C ARG A 272 -10.32 0.99 10.79
N ALA A 273 -9.11 1.55 10.76
CA ALA A 273 -8.61 2.40 11.83
C ALA A 273 -9.48 3.65 12.01
N TYR A 274 -9.92 4.24 10.91
CA TYR A 274 -10.78 5.44 10.94
C TYR A 274 -12.27 5.12 11.11
N GLY A 275 -12.65 3.85 11.06
CA GLY A 275 -14.04 3.41 11.15
C GLY A 275 -14.88 3.75 9.93
N THR A 276 -14.27 4.01 8.78
CA THR A 276 -14.99 4.32 7.54
C THR A 276 -15.48 3.03 6.89
N PRO A 277 -16.79 2.86 6.67
CA PRO A 277 -17.33 1.70 5.95
C PRO A 277 -16.67 1.55 4.59
N GLY A 278 -16.21 0.33 4.27
CA GLY A 278 -15.47 0.07 3.03
C GLY A 278 -16.06 -1.07 2.21
N ILE A 279 -15.86 -0.99 0.89
CA ILE A 279 -16.10 -2.05 -0.08
C ILE A 279 -14.78 -2.28 -0.81
N PHE A 280 -14.23 -3.49 -0.71
CA PHE A 280 -12.89 -3.81 -1.19
C PHE A 280 -12.93 -4.90 -2.25
N ILE A 281 -12.85 -4.52 -3.51
CA ILE A 281 -12.93 -5.44 -4.65
C ILE A 281 -11.52 -5.80 -5.10
N PRO A 282 -11.16 -7.09 -5.13
CA PRO A 282 -9.82 -7.50 -5.57
C PRO A 282 -9.70 -7.50 -7.09
N ILE A 283 -8.47 -7.41 -7.60
CA ILE A 283 -8.16 -7.82 -8.97
C ILE A 283 -8.16 -9.35 -8.98
N LYS A 284 -8.98 -9.97 -9.83
CA LYS A 284 -9.07 -11.43 -9.95
C LYS A 284 -7.74 -12.03 -10.40
N GLY A 285 -7.24 -12.99 -9.65
CA GLY A 285 -5.93 -13.61 -9.87
C GLY A 285 -4.76 -12.88 -9.18
N HIS A 286 -5.03 -11.79 -8.45
CA HIS A 286 -4.03 -11.16 -7.59
C HIS A 286 -4.17 -11.72 -6.17
N PHE A 287 -3.36 -12.71 -5.83
CA PHE A 287 -3.52 -13.54 -4.62
C PHE A 287 -3.62 -12.71 -3.32
N GLU A 288 -2.79 -11.67 -3.19
CA GLU A 288 -2.78 -10.78 -2.03
C GLU A 288 -4.11 -10.02 -1.91
N GLN A 289 -4.56 -9.37 -2.98
CA GLN A 289 -5.82 -8.64 -2.96
C GLN A 289 -7.03 -9.57 -2.75
N GLU A 290 -7.01 -10.79 -3.33
CA GLU A 290 -8.06 -11.77 -3.10
C GLU A 290 -8.10 -12.23 -1.63
N ASN A 291 -6.96 -12.38 -0.98
CA ASN A 291 -6.89 -12.70 0.45
C ASN A 291 -7.39 -11.54 1.30
N ASN A 292 -6.88 -10.33 1.08
CA ASN A 292 -7.30 -9.13 1.80
C ASN A 292 -8.81 -8.87 1.66
N ALA A 293 -9.36 -8.99 0.44
CA ALA A 293 -10.79 -8.83 0.21
C ALA A 293 -11.62 -9.88 0.96
N ARG A 294 -11.16 -11.14 0.96
CA ARG A 294 -11.86 -12.24 1.65
C ARG A 294 -11.89 -12.04 3.17
N GLU A 295 -10.84 -11.51 3.76
CA GLU A 295 -10.81 -11.15 5.18
C GLU A 295 -11.84 -10.07 5.55
N GLU A 296 -12.17 -9.19 4.58
CA GLU A 296 -13.20 -8.17 4.70
C GLU A 296 -14.60 -8.66 4.26
N GLY A 297 -14.73 -9.91 3.87
CA GLY A 297 -15.99 -10.52 3.42
C GLY A 297 -16.34 -10.24 1.95
N PHE A 298 -15.36 -9.83 1.13
CA PHE A 298 -15.58 -9.53 -0.30
C PHE A 298 -14.88 -10.52 -1.22
N VAL A 299 -15.43 -10.65 -2.42
CA VAL A 299 -14.85 -11.37 -3.54
C VAL A 299 -14.97 -10.55 -4.83
N PHE A 300 -14.27 -10.94 -5.88
CA PHE A 300 -14.33 -10.21 -7.16
C PHE A 300 -15.76 -10.04 -7.71
N GLU A 301 -16.59 -11.06 -7.58
CA GLU A 301 -17.96 -11.10 -8.09
C GLU A 301 -18.89 -10.08 -7.45
N ASP A 302 -18.54 -9.55 -6.27
CA ASP A 302 -19.30 -8.49 -5.57
C ASP A 302 -19.30 -7.16 -6.34
N ILE A 303 -18.44 -6.99 -7.32
CA ILE A 303 -18.47 -5.86 -8.25
C ILE A 303 -19.82 -5.72 -8.97
N ASN A 304 -20.55 -6.83 -9.12
CA ASN A 304 -21.88 -6.85 -9.76
C ASN A 304 -23.03 -6.45 -8.81
N LYS A 305 -22.73 -6.23 -7.52
CA LYS A 305 -23.71 -5.89 -6.47
C LYS A 305 -23.38 -4.56 -5.80
N LEU A 306 -22.51 -3.73 -6.39
CA LEU A 306 -22.04 -2.49 -5.79
C LEU A 306 -23.17 -1.54 -5.42
N ASP A 307 -24.26 -1.49 -6.18
CA ASP A 307 -25.45 -0.70 -5.86
C ASP A 307 -26.05 -1.06 -4.49
N LYS A 308 -26.20 -2.35 -4.20
CA LYS A 308 -26.72 -2.85 -2.93
C LYS A 308 -25.70 -2.66 -1.80
N LEU A 309 -24.45 -3.00 -2.04
CA LEU A 309 -23.37 -2.87 -1.07
C LEU A 309 -23.15 -1.41 -0.66
N ILE A 310 -23.23 -0.47 -1.59
CA ILE A 310 -23.11 0.95 -1.30
C ILE A 310 -24.23 1.41 -0.37
N LEU A 311 -25.49 1.04 -0.65
CA LEU A 311 -26.62 1.39 0.21
C LEU A 311 -26.46 0.80 1.63
N GLU A 312 -26.07 -0.47 1.73
CA GLU A 312 -25.81 -1.13 3.01
C GLU A 312 -24.69 -0.41 3.78
N LYS A 313 -23.59 -0.06 3.11
CA LYS A 313 -22.45 0.61 3.74
C LYS A 313 -22.75 2.05 4.15
N LEU A 314 -23.65 2.76 3.46
CA LEU A 314 -24.11 4.10 3.85
C LEU A 314 -24.92 4.09 5.15
N GLU A 315 -25.61 2.99 5.45
CA GLU A 315 -26.38 2.81 6.69
C GLU A 315 -25.52 2.27 7.86
N GLN A 316 -24.33 1.74 7.55
CA GLN A 316 -23.42 1.16 8.53
C GLN A 316 -22.84 2.24 9.45
N LYS A 317 -22.94 2.02 10.77
CA LYS A 317 -22.30 2.90 11.76
C LYS A 317 -20.77 2.76 11.69
N ARG A 318 -20.10 3.89 11.82
CA ARG A 318 -18.64 3.93 11.92
C ARG A 318 -18.18 3.25 13.21
N ASN A 319 -17.15 2.42 13.10
CA ASN A 319 -16.55 1.72 14.24
C ASN A 319 -15.00 1.79 14.12
N PRO A 320 -14.37 2.88 14.57
CA PRO A 320 -12.92 3.03 14.47
C PRO A 320 -12.20 2.04 15.37
N LEU A 321 -11.10 1.48 14.87
CA LEU A 321 -10.21 0.59 15.59
C LEU A 321 -8.90 1.33 15.91
N GLU A 322 -8.66 1.53 17.21
CA GLU A 322 -7.39 2.11 17.64
C GLU A 322 -6.22 1.22 17.20
N THR A 323 -5.21 1.81 16.59
CA THR A 323 -3.97 1.12 16.25
C THR A 323 -2.75 1.94 16.67
N LYS A 324 -1.72 1.22 17.14
CA LYS A 324 -0.42 1.77 17.52
C LYS A 324 0.69 1.28 16.60
N GLY A 325 0.36 0.69 15.45
CA GLY A 325 1.32 0.03 14.57
C GLY A 325 2.48 0.94 14.16
N ALA A 326 2.21 2.19 13.79
CA ALA A 326 3.25 3.13 13.39
C ALA A 326 4.24 3.45 14.52
N ILE A 327 3.75 3.77 15.72
CA ILE A 327 4.60 4.07 16.87
C ILE A 327 5.34 2.82 17.39
N ASN A 328 4.71 1.64 17.32
CA ASN A 328 5.35 0.39 17.70
C ASN A 328 6.51 0.07 16.73
N ALA A 329 6.28 0.19 15.42
CA ALA A 329 7.31 0.00 14.40
C ALA A 329 8.47 1.01 14.58
N TYR A 330 8.14 2.29 14.78
CA TYR A 330 9.13 3.32 15.11
C TYR A 330 9.99 2.94 16.32
N ASN A 331 9.36 2.52 17.42
CA ASN A 331 10.09 2.16 18.64
C ASN A 331 11.03 0.95 18.44
N ILE A 332 10.69 0.02 17.57
CA ILE A 332 11.53 -1.11 17.20
C ILE A 332 12.74 -0.62 16.39
N ILE A 333 12.49 0.18 15.36
CA ILE A 333 13.54 0.71 14.46
C ILE A 333 14.51 1.60 15.24
N LYS A 334 13.99 2.51 16.07
CA LYS A 334 14.80 3.43 16.87
C LYS A 334 15.83 2.74 17.78
N LYS A 335 15.55 1.53 18.25
CA LYS A 335 16.47 0.76 19.11
C LYS A 335 17.69 0.20 18.35
N LEU A 336 17.64 0.23 17.01
CA LEU A 336 18.69 -0.31 16.15
C LEU A 336 19.57 0.77 15.51
N ILE A 337 19.19 2.04 15.64
CA ILE A 337 19.96 3.23 15.27
C ILE A 337 20.83 3.65 16.45
#